data_ee1d39f84e955ef5897f684b328a43e0
#
_entry.id   ee1d39f84e955ef5897f684b328a43e0
#
_cell.length_a   1.000
_cell.length_b   1.000
_cell.length_c   1.000
_cell.angle_alpha   90.00
_cell.angle_beta   90.00
_cell.angle_gamma   90.00
#
_symmetry.space_group_name_H-M   'P 1'
#
loop_
_entity.id
_entity.type
_entity.pdbx_description
1 polymer ?
#
loop_
_entity_poly.entity_id
_entity_poly.type
_entity_poly.pdbx_seq_one_letter_code
_entity_poly.pdbx_strand_id
1 'polypeptide(L)'
;MGLELIRVAAQRNEVAVLVYEPRRPRNVTIVAGHGYSSSKHNLDFLCAFLQSHGCRVYNFDFPGHKLGASGGTLRGFDDCIDAMTAVVASARKAGDAPLYTLGHSMGAITALFVAAADPTIAGAVAIATGYGRPSALSVLRAAGAVDFRSAYVDGVDLPALLESIDAGFDRWIPRLEGRPVLYVAADRDAMVSPASVRELYDRAPEPKHYALIESDHTYAGEHARGEVLQWLNHLHPRA
;
A
#
# COMPACT_ATOMS: atom_id res chain seq x y z
N MET A 1 6.29 3.24 -23.20
CA MET A 1 6.15 3.49 -21.75
C MET A 1 5.86 4.96 -21.56
N GLY A 2 4.73 5.29 -20.95
CA GLY A 2 4.39 6.65 -20.57
C GLY A 2 4.49 6.77 -19.04
N LEU A 3 4.88 7.95 -18.58
CA LEU A 3 4.80 8.37 -17.19
C LEU A 3 4.14 9.73 -17.17
N GLU A 4 3.02 9.84 -16.45
CA GLU A 4 2.24 11.07 -16.36
C GLU A 4 1.98 11.42 -14.90
N LEU A 5 2.12 12.70 -14.55
CA LEU A 5 1.72 13.22 -13.25
C LEU A 5 0.33 13.84 -13.39
N ILE A 6 -0.63 13.27 -12.68
CA ILE A 6 -2.00 13.79 -12.58
C ILE A 6 -2.34 14.23 -11.17
N ARG A 7 -3.40 15.03 -11.04
CA ARG A 7 -4.01 15.42 -9.76
C ARG A 7 -5.38 14.78 -9.64
N VAL A 8 -5.64 14.16 -8.49
CA VAL A 8 -6.92 13.50 -8.20
C VAL A 8 -7.53 14.17 -6.97
N ALA A 9 -8.74 14.68 -7.12
CA ALA A 9 -9.49 15.22 -5.99
C ALA A 9 -10.00 14.07 -5.10
N ALA A 10 -9.62 14.08 -3.83
CA ALA A 10 -10.20 13.32 -2.75
C ALA A 10 -11.20 14.23 -1.99
N GLN A 11 -11.94 13.69 -1.00
CA GLN A 11 -13.00 14.47 -0.32
C GLN A 11 -12.46 15.74 0.35
N ARG A 12 -11.26 15.68 0.90
CA ARG A 12 -10.66 16.76 1.71
C ARG A 12 -9.31 17.26 1.20
N ASN A 13 -8.73 16.56 0.24
CA ASN A 13 -7.38 16.83 -0.25
C ASN A 13 -7.32 16.62 -1.76
N GLU A 14 -6.26 17.09 -2.37
CA GLU A 14 -5.86 16.75 -3.74
C GLU A 14 -4.60 15.90 -3.68
N VAL A 15 -4.59 14.75 -4.31
CA VAL A 15 -3.46 13.83 -4.30
C VAL A 15 -2.71 13.83 -5.63
N ALA A 16 -1.40 13.81 -5.56
CA ALA A 16 -0.50 13.72 -6.70
C ALA A 16 -0.28 12.24 -7.04
N VAL A 17 -0.53 11.87 -8.28
CA VAL A 17 -0.46 10.50 -8.76
C VAL A 17 0.46 10.40 -9.97
N LEU A 18 1.44 9.51 -9.94
CA LEU A 18 2.19 9.08 -11.12
C LEU A 18 1.47 7.90 -11.76
N VAL A 19 1.10 8.06 -13.01
CA VAL A 19 0.48 7.00 -13.83
C VAL A 19 1.57 6.38 -14.71
N TYR A 20 1.85 5.11 -14.49
CA TYR A 20 2.78 4.29 -15.25
C TYR A 20 2.01 3.54 -16.32
N GLU A 21 2.07 4.04 -17.57
CA GLU A 21 1.37 3.47 -18.72
C GLU A 21 2.24 2.45 -19.44
N PRO A 22 1.86 1.15 -19.52
CA PRO A 22 2.66 0.14 -20.17
C PRO A 22 2.58 0.23 -21.70
N ARG A 23 3.66 -0.12 -22.42
CA ARG A 23 3.65 -0.19 -23.89
C ARG A 23 2.81 -1.35 -24.41
N ARG A 24 2.78 -2.46 -23.68
CA ARG A 24 2.03 -3.68 -24.00
C ARG A 24 1.18 -4.05 -22.77
N PRO A 25 -0.07 -3.57 -22.71
CA PRO A 25 -0.94 -3.83 -21.57
C PRO A 25 -1.23 -5.33 -21.39
N ARG A 26 -1.21 -5.82 -20.16
CA ARG A 26 -1.67 -7.16 -19.78
C ARG A 26 -3.08 -7.15 -19.17
N ASN A 27 -3.77 -6.04 -19.27
CA ASN A 27 -5.10 -5.84 -18.70
C ASN A 27 -5.15 -6.04 -17.16
N VAL A 28 -4.20 -5.44 -16.44
CA VAL A 28 -4.15 -5.40 -14.97
C VAL A 28 -3.83 -3.97 -14.55
N THR A 29 -4.62 -3.44 -13.63
CA THR A 29 -4.44 -2.11 -13.05
C THR A 29 -4.09 -2.23 -11.56
N ILE A 30 -3.15 -1.41 -11.08
CA ILE A 30 -2.68 -1.41 -9.70
C ILE A 30 -2.74 0.02 -9.16
N VAL A 31 -3.29 0.21 -7.96
CA VAL A 31 -3.21 1.46 -7.20
C VAL A 31 -2.28 1.24 -6.02
N ALA A 32 -1.17 2.00 -5.97
CA ALA A 32 -0.08 1.79 -5.03
C ALA A 32 0.07 2.97 -4.06
N GLY A 33 0.18 2.67 -2.75
CA GLY A 33 0.34 3.64 -1.66
C GLY A 33 1.58 3.36 -0.80
N HIS A 34 2.33 4.42 -0.48
CA HIS A 34 3.58 4.38 0.30
C HIS A 34 3.35 4.29 1.81
N GLY A 35 4.44 4.15 2.59
CA GLY A 35 4.44 4.14 4.05
C GLY A 35 4.38 5.53 4.69
N TYR A 36 4.13 5.58 6.01
CA TYR A 36 4.17 6.81 6.80
C TYR A 36 5.54 7.49 6.69
N SER A 37 5.56 8.82 6.64
CA SER A 37 6.77 9.66 6.47
C SER A 37 7.58 9.41 5.18
N SER A 38 6.94 8.86 4.15
CA SER A 38 7.55 8.53 2.86
C SER A 38 6.88 9.30 1.71
N SER A 39 7.05 8.85 0.50
CA SER A 39 6.38 9.35 -0.69
C SER A 39 6.22 8.23 -1.73
N LYS A 40 5.48 8.50 -2.82
CA LYS A 40 5.33 7.58 -3.95
C LYS A 40 6.68 7.12 -4.53
N HIS A 41 7.74 7.94 -4.41
CA HIS A 41 9.08 7.60 -4.93
C HIS A 41 9.72 6.38 -4.23
N ASN A 42 9.28 6.04 -3.03
CA ASN A 42 9.73 4.81 -2.36
C ASN A 42 9.24 3.52 -3.06
N LEU A 43 8.23 3.63 -3.92
CA LEU A 43 7.69 2.52 -4.71
C LEU A 43 8.01 2.62 -6.22
N ASP A 44 8.83 3.59 -6.65
CA ASP A 44 9.10 3.83 -8.07
C ASP A 44 9.67 2.60 -8.78
N PHE A 45 10.64 1.93 -8.20
CA PHE A 45 11.24 0.73 -8.81
C PHE A 45 10.24 -0.41 -8.95
N LEU A 46 9.40 -0.64 -7.94
CA LEU A 46 8.32 -1.63 -8.01
C LEU A 46 7.32 -1.25 -9.12
N CYS A 47 6.87 0.01 -9.14
CA CYS A 47 5.87 0.48 -10.12
C CYS A 47 6.41 0.43 -11.56
N ALA A 48 7.64 0.89 -11.79
CA ALA A 48 8.29 0.84 -13.10
C ALA A 48 8.54 -0.62 -13.55
N PHE A 49 8.91 -1.51 -12.62
CA PHE A 49 9.05 -2.93 -12.90
C PHE A 49 7.72 -3.56 -13.32
N LEU A 50 6.63 -3.32 -12.60
CA LEU A 50 5.30 -3.82 -12.95
C LEU A 50 4.80 -3.23 -14.27
N GLN A 51 5.05 -1.93 -14.53
CA GLN A 51 4.77 -1.29 -15.82
C GLN A 51 5.52 -1.99 -16.98
N SER A 52 6.80 -2.30 -16.81
CA SER A 52 7.60 -2.98 -17.83
C SER A 52 7.06 -4.38 -18.14
N HIS A 53 6.34 -4.98 -17.19
CA HIS A 53 5.65 -6.26 -17.31
C HIS A 53 4.16 -6.13 -17.71
N GLY A 54 3.73 -4.95 -18.13
CA GLY A 54 2.43 -4.73 -18.76
C GLY A 54 1.31 -4.31 -17.81
N CYS A 55 1.58 -4.04 -16.53
CA CYS A 55 0.59 -3.50 -15.61
C CYS A 55 0.49 -1.97 -15.77
N ARG A 56 -0.72 -1.43 -15.72
CA ARG A 56 -0.94 0.01 -15.50
C ARG A 56 -0.87 0.27 -14.00
N VAL A 57 -0.06 1.24 -13.56
CA VAL A 57 0.11 1.50 -12.13
C VAL A 57 -0.17 2.98 -11.83
N TYR A 58 -0.98 3.22 -10.82
CA TYR A 58 -1.26 4.53 -10.23
C TYR A 58 -0.57 4.59 -8.87
N ASN A 59 0.56 5.27 -8.79
CA ASN A 59 1.37 5.42 -7.59
C ASN A 59 1.21 6.85 -7.05
N PHE A 60 0.70 7.02 -5.83
CA PHE A 60 0.30 8.32 -5.33
C PHE A 60 0.92 8.68 -3.99
N ASP A 61 0.95 9.98 -3.68
CA ASP A 61 1.32 10.48 -2.36
C ASP A 61 0.10 10.63 -1.47
N PHE A 62 0.17 10.12 -0.24
CA PHE A 62 -0.81 10.44 0.79
C PHE A 62 -0.74 11.92 1.21
N PRO A 63 -1.87 12.54 1.62
CA PRO A 63 -1.89 13.94 2.06
C PRO A 63 -0.97 14.16 3.26
N GLY A 64 -0.45 15.37 3.40
CA GLY A 64 0.39 15.79 4.51
C GLY A 64 1.83 15.28 4.50
N HIS A 65 2.21 14.42 3.55
CA HIS A 65 3.59 13.88 3.47
C HIS A 65 4.52 14.85 2.73
N LYS A 66 5.45 15.47 3.45
CA LYS A 66 6.33 16.55 2.97
C LYS A 66 7.31 16.11 1.88
N LEU A 67 7.65 14.83 1.80
CA LEU A 67 8.51 14.27 0.74
C LEU A 67 7.74 14.02 -0.56
N GLY A 68 6.41 14.13 -0.52
CA GLY A 68 5.54 13.96 -1.66
C GLY A 68 5.15 15.26 -2.33
N ALA A 69 4.25 15.16 -3.30
CA ALA A 69 3.69 16.29 -4.06
C ALA A 69 2.19 16.52 -3.79
N SER A 70 1.57 15.71 -2.92
CA SER A 70 0.22 15.96 -2.42
C SER A 70 0.27 17.01 -1.32
N GLY A 71 -0.61 17.99 -1.40
CA GLY A 71 -0.78 18.97 -0.33
C GLY A 71 -1.63 18.47 0.81
N GLY A 72 -2.10 19.40 1.66
CA GLY A 72 -3.05 19.13 2.73
C GLY A 72 -2.42 18.61 4.03
N THR A 73 -3.25 17.97 4.83
CA THR A 73 -2.91 17.52 6.19
C THR A 73 -3.44 16.10 6.39
N LEU A 74 -2.66 15.24 6.99
CA LEU A 74 -3.08 13.91 7.42
C LEU A 74 -3.73 14.00 8.80
N ARG A 75 -5.06 13.93 8.89
CA ARG A 75 -5.80 14.07 10.15
C ARG A 75 -6.02 12.74 10.88
N GLY A 76 -5.89 11.63 10.15
CA GLY A 76 -6.08 10.28 10.64
C GLY A 76 -6.08 9.27 9.50
N PHE A 77 -6.34 8.02 9.83
CA PHE A 77 -6.32 6.92 8.86
C PHE A 77 -7.42 7.04 7.78
N ASP A 78 -8.54 7.68 8.10
CA ASP A 78 -9.63 7.92 7.13
C ASP A 78 -9.16 8.78 5.95
N ASP A 79 -8.22 9.72 6.14
CA ASP A 79 -7.64 10.49 5.05
C ASP A 79 -6.80 9.60 4.11
N CYS A 80 -6.19 8.54 4.61
CA CYS A 80 -5.49 7.54 3.78
C CYS A 80 -6.48 6.72 2.95
N ILE A 81 -7.56 6.26 3.57
CA ILE A 81 -8.64 5.51 2.90
C ILE A 81 -9.28 6.37 1.82
N ASP A 82 -9.62 7.61 2.12
CA ASP A 82 -10.21 8.56 1.18
C ASP A 82 -9.31 8.81 -0.03
N ALA A 83 -8.02 9.07 0.21
CA ALA A 83 -7.04 9.29 -0.86
C ALA A 83 -6.92 8.08 -1.80
N MET A 84 -6.74 6.87 -1.26
CA MET A 84 -6.63 5.66 -2.08
C MET A 84 -7.93 5.36 -2.81
N THR A 85 -9.09 5.54 -2.19
CA THR A 85 -10.41 5.35 -2.81
C THR A 85 -10.62 6.31 -3.98
N ALA A 86 -10.21 7.57 -3.84
CA ALA A 86 -10.28 8.55 -4.92
C ALA A 86 -9.38 8.15 -6.12
N VAL A 87 -8.17 7.65 -5.85
CA VAL A 87 -7.27 7.14 -6.91
C VAL A 87 -7.83 5.90 -7.57
N VAL A 88 -8.43 4.96 -6.81
CA VAL A 88 -9.15 3.79 -7.36
C VAL A 88 -10.27 4.24 -8.31
N ALA A 89 -11.08 5.20 -7.89
CA ALA A 89 -12.16 5.75 -8.72
C ALA A 89 -11.62 6.43 -9.99
N SER A 90 -10.48 7.11 -9.90
CA SER A 90 -9.80 7.70 -11.06
C SER A 90 -9.26 6.62 -12.01
N ALA A 91 -8.63 5.59 -11.48
CA ALA A 91 -8.06 4.49 -12.27
C ALA A 91 -9.13 3.72 -13.05
N ARG A 92 -10.33 3.55 -12.48
CA ARG A 92 -11.47 2.90 -13.17
C ARG A 92 -11.98 3.65 -14.39
N LYS A 93 -11.84 4.97 -14.43
CA LYS A 93 -12.23 5.75 -15.62
C LYS A 93 -11.39 5.42 -16.85
N ALA A 94 -10.22 4.79 -16.67
CA ALA A 94 -9.31 4.43 -17.74
C ALA A 94 -9.58 3.04 -18.34
N GLY A 95 -10.54 2.26 -17.82
CA GLY A 95 -10.94 0.96 -18.35
C GLY A 95 -11.39 -0.04 -17.28
N ASP A 96 -11.88 -1.19 -17.74
CA ASP A 96 -12.49 -2.26 -16.91
C ASP A 96 -11.50 -3.37 -16.51
N ALA A 97 -10.19 -3.12 -16.59
CA ALA A 97 -9.18 -4.08 -16.18
C ALA A 97 -9.33 -4.46 -14.70
N PRO A 98 -9.11 -5.73 -14.30
CA PRO A 98 -9.01 -6.10 -12.90
C PRO A 98 -8.09 -5.16 -12.15
N LEU A 99 -8.61 -4.54 -11.08
CA LEU A 99 -7.90 -3.55 -10.29
C LEU A 99 -7.51 -4.15 -8.94
N TYR A 100 -6.24 -3.98 -8.60
CA TYR A 100 -5.64 -4.39 -7.33
C TYR A 100 -5.17 -3.17 -6.56
N THR A 101 -5.35 -3.18 -5.24
CA THR A 101 -4.66 -2.24 -4.35
C THR A 101 -3.34 -2.83 -3.89
N LEU A 102 -2.32 -2.00 -3.76
CA LEU A 102 -0.99 -2.38 -3.30
C LEU A 102 -0.48 -1.33 -2.32
N GLY A 103 0.24 -1.74 -1.32
CA GLY A 103 0.89 -0.77 -0.46
C GLY A 103 2.04 -1.32 0.35
N HIS A 104 2.80 -0.38 0.90
CA HIS A 104 3.89 -0.63 1.84
C HIS A 104 3.57 -0.03 3.20
N SER A 105 3.73 -0.78 4.29
CA SER A 105 3.53 -0.31 5.67
C SER A 105 2.13 0.33 5.87
N MET A 106 2.03 1.61 6.19
CA MET A 106 0.75 2.35 6.27
C MET A 106 -0.08 2.18 4.98
N GLY A 107 0.55 2.29 3.82
CA GLY A 107 -0.12 2.09 2.53
C GLY A 107 -0.65 0.67 2.34
N ALA A 108 0.02 -0.34 2.93
CA ALA A 108 -0.45 -1.73 2.89
C ALA A 108 -1.72 -1.94 3.72
N ILE A 109 -1.79 -1.35 4.92
CA ILE A 109 -3.02 -1.35 5.72
C ILE A 109 -4.14 -0.66 4.94
N THR A 110 -3.85 0.52 4.36
CA THR A 110 -4.81 1.26 3.53
C THR A 110 -5.31 0.40 2.35
N ALA A 111 -4.40 -0.31 1.66
CA ALA A 111 -4.74 -1.17 0.53
C ALA A 111 -5.70 -2.30 0.94
N LEU A 112 -5.45 -2.95 2.08
CA LEU A 112 -6.33 -3.98 2.63
C LEU A 112 -7.71 -3.44 2.99
N PHE A 113 -7.78 -2.28 3.67
CA PHE A 113 -9.05 -1.66 4.07
C PHE A 113 -9.88 -1.21 2.87
N VAL A 114 -9.25 -0.57 1.88
CA VAL A 114 -9.94 -0.13 0.65
C VAL A 114 -10.44 -1.33 -0.15
N ALA A 115 -9.63 -2.39 -0.28
CA ALA A 115 -10.08 -3.63 -0.90
C ALA A 115 -11.24 -4.27 -0.13
N ALA A 116 -11.19 -4.30 1.21
CA ALA A 116 -12.26 -4.84 2.03
C ALA A 116 -13.57 -4.05 1.93
N ALA A 117 -13.49 -2.73 1.74
CA ALA A 117 -14.65 -1.85 1.62
C ALA A 117 -15.31 -1.91 0.24
N ASP A 118 -14.54 -2.19 -0.81
CA ASP A 118 -15.01 -2.19 -2.19
C ASP A 118 -14.90 -3.59 -2.84
N PRO A 119 -16.02 -4.32 -2.95
CA PRO A 119 -16.04 -5.69 -3.48
C PRO A 119 -15.67 -5.78 -4.97
N THR A 120 -15.59 -4.66 -5.69
CA THR A 120 -15.18 -4.64 -7.11
C THR A 120 -13.67 -4.59 -7.29
N ILE A 121 -12.89 -4.42 -6.20
CA ILE A 121 -11.44 -4.56 -6.21
C ILE A 121 -11.08 -6.05 -6.26
N ALA A 122 -10.28 -6.44 -7.24
CA ALA A 122 -9.98 -7.84 -7.54
C ALA A 122 -9.11 -8.54 -6.48
N GLY A 123 -8.34 -7.78 -5.70
CA GLY A 123 -7.49 -8.29 -4.62
C GLY A 123 -6.52 -7.24 -4.10
N ALA A 124 -5.62 -7.62 -3.20
CA ALA A 124 -4.68 -6.70 -2.58
C ALA A 124 -3.26 -7.27 -2.42
N VAL A 125 -2.28 -6.38 -2.35
CA VAL A 125 -0.88 -6.69 -1.98
C VAL A 125 -0.50 -5.86 -0.77
N ALA A 126 -0.15 -6.52 0.32
CA ALA A 126 0.23 -5.92 1.59
C ALA A 126 1.70 -6.20 1.92
N ILE A 127 2.57 -5.19 1.79
CA ILE A 127 4.01 -5.31 2.00
C ILE A 127 4.39 -4.69 3.34
N ALA A 128 5.09 -5.44 4.19
CA ALA A 128 5.63 -5.01 5.47
C ALA A 128 4.58 -4.36 6.39
N THR A 129 3.42 -5.00 6.52
CA THR A 129 2.38 -4.65 7.50
C THR A 129 1.93 -5.88 8.27
N GLY A 130 1.74 -5.74 9.57
CA GLY A 130 1.36 -6.84 10.47
C GLY A 130 0.03 -6.60 11.15
N TYR A 131 -0.37 -7.56 11.98
CA TYR A 131 -1.55 -7.48 12.81
C TYR A 131 -1.27 -6.66 14.09
N GLY A 132 -2.19 -5.75 14.42
CA GLY A 132 -2.10 -4.96 15.64
C GLY A 132 -0.98 -3.91 15.62
N ARG A 133 -0.60 -3.45 16.82
CA ARG A 133 0.44 -2.42 16.98
C ARG A 133 1.83 -3.01 16.79
N PRO A 134 2.71 -2.32 16.03
CA PRO A 134 4.10 -2.74 15.94
C PRO A 134 4.74 -2.86 17.33
N SER A 135 5.24 -4.04 17.65
CA SER A 135 5.95 -4.30 18.92
C SER A 135 7.20 -3.40 19.09
N ALA A 136 7.76 -2.94 17.97
CA ALA A 136 8.90 -2.03 17.94
C ALA A 136 8.55 -0.55 18.27
N LEU A 137 7.28 -0.18 18.45
CA LEU A 137 6.90 1.22 18.67
C LEU A 137 7.56 1.82 19.93
N SER A 138 7.68 1.04 20.99
CA SER A 138 8.38 1.45 22.22
C SER A 138 9.88 1.68 22.00
N VAL A 139 10.52 0.81 21.22
CA VAL A 139 11.94 0.93 20.85
C VAL A 139 12.18 2.13 19.94
N LEU A 140 11.31 2.34 18.97
CA LEU A 140 11.38 3.49 18.06
C LEU A 140 11.16 4.81 18.79
N ARG A 141 10.26 4.85 19.78
CA ARG A 141 10.07 6.02 20.64
C ARG A 141 11.33 6.33 21.46
N ALA A 142 11.90 5.33 22.10
CA ALA A 142 13.11 5.49 22.89
C ALA A 142 14.32 5.98 22.07
N ALA A 143 14.38 5.61 20.79
CA ALA A 143 15.42 6.04 19.86
C ALA A 143 15.15 7.42 19.21
N GLY A 144 14.04 8.11 19.52
CA GLY A 144 13.64 9.36 18.87
C GLY A 144 13.18 9.21 17.41
N ALA A 145 13.10 7.98 16.90
CA ALA A 145 12.75 7.72 15.52
C ALA A 145 11.28 8.08 15.20
N VAL A 146 10.41 8.03 16.19
CA VAL A 146 9.00 8.43 16.07
C VAL A 146 8.88 9.92 15.79
N ASP A 147 9.58 10.75 16.58
CA ASP A 147 9.57 12.21 16.44
C ASP A 147 10.19 12.61 15.11
N PHE A 148 11.31 12.01 14.74
CA PHE A 148 11.96 12.24 13.46
C PHE A 148 11.03 11.93 12.28
N ARG A 149 10.35 10.78 12.30
CA ARG A 149 9.42 10.40 11.21
C ARG A 149 8.19 11.31 11.18
N SER A 150 7.65 11.67 12.35
CA SER A 150 6.49 12.57 12.44
C SER A 150 6.79 13.97 11.92
N ALA A 151 8.04 14.42 11.98
CA ALA A 151 8.44 15.70 11.40
C ALA A 151 8.26 15.80 9.87
N TYR A 152 8.19 14.67 9.16
CA TYR A 152 7.93 14.62 7.71
C TYR A 152 6.44 14.58 7.36
N VAL A 153 5.55 14.67 8.34
CA VAL A 153 4.10 14.62 8.10
C VAL A 153 3.43 15.83 8.76
N ASP A 154 2.65 16.57 7.98
CA ASP A 154 1.76 17.60 8.49
C ASP A 154 0.46 16.96 8.92
N GLY A 155 0.21 16.90 10.23
CA GLY A 155 -0.98 16.29 10.80
C GLY A 155 -0.69 15.37 11.98
N VAL A 156 -1.36 14.22 12.04
CA VAL A 156 -1.21 13.27 13.14
C VAL A 156 0.18 12.64 13.15
N ASP A 157 0.73 12.47 14.33
CA ASP A 157 1.95 11.71 14.55
C ASP A 157 1.73 10.20 14.34
N LEU A 158 2.81 9.45 14.25
CA LEU A 158 2.73 8.01 14.01
C LEU A 158 1.96 7.25 15.13
N PRO A 159 2.11 7.54 16.44
CA PRO A 159 1.32 6.92 17.48
C PRO A 159 -0.18 7.16 17.35
N ALA A 160 -0.61 8.40 17.12
CA ALA A 160 -2.02 8.73 16.96
C ALA A 160 -2.62 8.09 15.70
N LEU A 161 -1.85 8.02 14.60
CA LEU A 161 -2.25 7.30 13.41
C LEU A 161 -2.49 5.82 13.70
N LEU A 162 -1.55 5.15 14.38
CA LEU A 162 -1.67 3.74 14.72
C LEU A 162 -2.85 3.46 15.66
N GLU A 163 -3.15 4.36 16.59
CA GLU A 163 -4.35 4.28 17.45
C GLU A 163 -5.64 4.34 16.62
N SER A 164 -5.68 5.16 15.58
CA SER A 164 -6.85 5.26 14.70
C SER A 164 -7.08 4.01 13.83
N ILE A 165 -6.04 3.21 13.61
CA ILE A 165 -6.10 1.96 12.82
C ILE A 165 -6.54 0.76 13.67
N ASP A 166 -6.11 0.69 14.92
CA ASP A 166 -6.16 -0.51 15.79
C ASP A 166 -7.58 -1.09 15.98
N ALA A 167 -8.59 -0.25 15.93
CA ALA A 167 -9.99 -0.65 16.15
C ALA A 167 -10.66 -1.36 14.94
N GLY A 168 -9.94 -1.56 13.83
CA GLY A 168 -10.56 -1.95 12.55
C GLY A 168 -10.24 -3.33 12.02
N PHE A 169 -9.08 -3.93 12.37
CA PHE A 169 -8.59 -5.16 11.71
C PHE A 169 -9.60 -6.32 11.74
N ASP A 170 -10.15 -6.67 12.89
CA ASP A 170 -11.09 -7.79 13.03
C ASP A 170 -12.40 -7.57 12.28
N ARG A 171 -12.77 -6.32 12.00
CA ARG A 171 -13.95 -5.96 11.22
C ARG A 171 -13.71 -6.01 9.71
N TRP A 172 -12.51 -5.60 9.26
CA TRP A 172 -12.21 -5.43 7.85
C TRP A 172 -11.63 -6.66 7.18
N ILE A 173 -10.72 -7.36 7.86
CA ILE A 173 -10.04 -8.54 7.30
C ILE A 173 -11.01 -9.61 6.79
N PRO A 174 -12.08 -10.00 7.51
CA PRO A 174 -13.04 -10.99 7.02
C PRO A 174 -13.75 -10.60 5.72
N ARG A 175 -13.84 -9.31 5.43
CA ARG A 175 -14.47 -8.82 4.18
C ARG A 175 -13.63 -9.06 2.93
N LEU A 176 -12.38 -9.52 3.08
CA LEU A 176 -11.51 -9.92 1.97
C LEU A 176 -11.81 -11.34 1.47
N GLU A 177 -12.77 -12.06 2.08
CA GLU A 177 -13.14 -13.42 1.66
C GLU A 177 -13.41 -13.51 0.16
N GLY A 178 -12.86 -14.57 -0.47
CA GLY A 178 -12.97 -14.82 -1.90
C GLY A 178 -12.09 -13.94 -2.81
N ARG A 179 -11.31 -13.01 -2.24
CA ARG A 179 -10.39 -12.13 -3.02
C ARG A 179 -8.94 -12.44 -2.69
N PRO A 180 -8.10 -12.69 -3.71
CA PRO A 180 -6.70 -13.02 -3.48
C PRO A 180 -5.94 -11.87 -2.82
N VAL A 181 -5.19 -12.19 -1.78
CA VAL A 181 -4.31 -11.25 -1.08
C VAL A 181 -2.91 -11.82 -0.98
N LEU A 182 -1.90 -11.02 -1.36
CA LEU A 182 -0.49 -11.32 -1.14
C LEU A 182 0.00 -10.55 0.08
N TYR A 183 0.52 -11.26 1.08
CA TYR A 183 1.20 -10.70 2.25
C TYR A 183 2.70 -10.90 2.12
N VAL A 184 3.48 -9.82 2.14
CA VAL A 184 4.94 -9.87 2.01
C VAL A 184 5.59 -9.39 3.29
N ALA A 185 6.38 -10.26 3.92
CA ALA A 185 7.22 -9.95 5.07
C ALA A 185 8.68 -9.76 4.67
N ALA A 186 9.41 -8.87 5.35
CA ALA A 186 10.84 -8.69 5.19
C ALA A 186 11.59 -9.30 6.39
N ASP A 187 12.60 -10.13 6.13
CA ASP A 187 13.29 -10.95 7.14
C ASP A 187 14.06 -10.12 8.20
N ARG A 188 14.53 -8.93 7.80
CA ARG A 188 15.28 -8.00 8.67
C ARG A 188 14.46 -6.74 9.04
N ASP A 189 13.13 -6.83 8.98
CA ASP A 189 12.26 -5.72 9.33
C ASP A 189 12.24 -5.48 10.86
N ALA A 190 12.89 -4.39 11.28
CA ALA A 190 12.94 -3.99 12.69
C ALA A 190 11.67 -3.24 13.15
N MET A 191 10.78 -2.83 12.23
CA MET A 191 9.53 -2.11 12.54
C MET A 191 8.33 -3.03 12.60
N VAL A 192 8.21 -3.94 11.62
CA VAL A 192 7.11 -4.90 11.51
C VAL A 192 7.71 -6.28 11.35
N SER A 193 7.76 -7.04 12.45
CA SER A 193 8.38 -8.36 12.43
C SER A 193 7.68 -9.32 11.46
N PRO A 194 8.42 -10.26 10.85
CA PRO A 194 7.81 -11.32 10.02
C PRO A 194 6.71 -12.10 10.76
N ALA A 195 6.85 -12.27 12.08
CA ALA A 195 5.85 -12.92 12.92
C ALA A 195 4.51 -12.14 12.95
N SER A 196 4.56 -10.81 13.01
CA SER A 196 3.35 -9.97 12.98
C SER A 196 2.66 -10.00 11.60
N VAL A 197 3.44 -10.04 10.51
CA VAL A 197 2.89 -10.24 9.15
C VAL A 197 2.27 -11.63 9.03
N ARG A 198 2.92 -12.64 9.61
CA ARG A 198 2.40 -14.02 9.62
C ARG A 198 1.09 -14.12 10.41
N GLU A 199 0.98 -13.44 11.56
CA GLU A 199 -0.26 -13.39 12.33
C GLU A 199 -1.40 -12.76 11.53
N LEU A 200 -1.13 -11.65 10.81
CA LEU A 200 -2.11 -11.03 9.92
C LEU A 200 -2.55 -11.99 8.82
N TYR A 201 -1.61 -12.69 8.19
CA TYR A 201 -1.88 -13.71 7.19
C TYR A 201 -2.74 -14.85 7.75
N ASP A 202 -2.41 -15.38 8.93
CA ASP A 202 -3.12 -16.51 9.52
C ASP A 202 -4.59 -16.18 9.83
N ARG A 203 -4.89 -14.93 10.21
CA ARG A 203 -6.25 -14.42 10.46
C ARG A 203 -7.03 -14.06 9.20
N ALA A 204 -6.36 -13.86 8.07
CA ALA A 204 -7.00 -13.48 6.83
C ALA A 204 -7.74 -14.66 6.17
N PRO A 205 -8.87 -14.39 5.46
CA PRO A 205 -9.58 -15.41 4.70
C PRO A 205 -8.81 -15.83 3.44
N GLU A 206 -9.24 -16.95 2.86
CA GLU A 206 -8.76 -17.42 1.55
C GLU A 206 -9.45 -16.66 0.38
N PRO A 207 -8.81 -16.59 -0.80
CA PRO A 207 -7.46 -17.08 -1.13
C PRO A 207 -6.37 -16.10 -0.67
N LYS A 208 -5.31 -16.59 -0.09
CA LYS A 208 -4.20 -15.78 0.41
C LYS A 208 -2.84 -16.40 0.12
N HIS A 209 -1.83 -15.57 -0.01
CA HIS A 209 -0.45 -16.00 -0.23
C HIS A 209 0.49 -15.24 0.70
N TYR A 210 1.54 -15.93 1.21
CA TYR A 210 2.57 -15.36 2.06
C TYR A 210 3.93 -15.48 1.40
N ALA A 211 4.69 -14.41 1.37
CA ALA A 211 6.07 -14.40 0.91
C ALA A 211 6.98 -13.78 1.98
N LEU A 212 8.15 -14.35 2.19
CA LEU A 212 9.24 -13.80 3.01
C LEU A 212 10.37 -13.41 2.08
N ILE A 213 10.79 -12.13 2.11
CA ILE A 213 11.84 -11.60 1.28
C ILE A 213 13.04 -11.16 2.10
N GLU A 214 14.24 -11.20 1.50
CA GLU A 214 15.45 -10.65 2.09
C GLU A 214 15.45 -9.14 1.98
N SER A 215 15.01 -8.45 3.04
CA SER A 215 14.91 -6.99 3.06
C SER A 215 14.81 -6.46 4.48
N ASP A 216 14.97 -5.15 4.63
CA ASP A 216 14.52 -4.39 5.78
C ASP A 216 13.18 -3.68 5.48
N HIS A 217 12.64 -2.96 6.48
CA HIS A 217 11.37 -2.24 6.33
C HIS A 217 11.38 -1.22 5.20
N THR A 218 12.46 -0.48 5.04
CA THR A 218 12.55 0.65 4.10
C THR A 218 12.52 0.21 2.65
N TYR A 219 13.25 -0.87 2.34
CA TYR A 219 13.42 -1.39 0.98
C TYR A 219 12.45 -2.53 0.63
N ALA A 220 11.59 -2.95 1.55
CA ALA A 220 10.65 -4.05 1.32
C ALA A 220 9.75 -3.81 0.10
N GLY A 221 9.31 -2.56 -0.13
CA GLY A 221 8.52 -2.20 -1.31
C GLY A 221 9.23 -2.51 -2.63
N GLU A 222 10.51 -2.15 -2.74
CA GLU A 222 11.32 -2.42 -3.92
C GLU A 222 11.65 -3.92 -4.09
N HIS A 223 12.05 -4.57 -3.01
CA HIS A 223 12.50 -5.98 -3.04
C HIS A 223 11.34 -6.95 -3.27
N ALA A 224 10.10 -6.57 -2.94
CA ALA A 224 8.89 -7.38 -3.19
C ALA A 224 8.52 -7.53 -4.68
N ARG A 225 9.14 -6.80 -5.60
CA ARG A 225 8.73 -6.75 -7.02
C ARG A 225 8.64 -8.11 -7.71
N GLY A 226 9.56 -9.05 -7.37
CA GLY A 226 9.56 -10.40 -7.92
C GLY A 226 8.34 -11.20 -7.47
N GLU A 227 8.09 -11.20 -6.16
CA GLU A 227 6.95 -11.90 -5.55
C GLU A 227 5.61 -11.35 -6.04
N VAL A 228 5.48 -10.03 -6.12
CA VAL A 228 4.27 -9.38 -6.65
C VAL A 228 4.02 -9.78 -8.10
N LEU A 229 5.07 -9.77 -8.95
CA LEU A 229 4.92 -10.19 -10.34
C LEU A 229 4.58 -11.67 -10.48
N GLN A 230 5.21 -12.55 -9.72
CA GLN A 230 4.94 -13.99 -9.73
C GLN A 230 3.49 -14.26 -9.31
N TRP A 231 3.02 -13.62 -8.25
CA TRP A 231 1.63 -13.71 -7.79
C TRP A 231 0.64 -13.23 -8.85
N LEU A 232 0.90 -12.07 -9.48
CA LEU A 232 0.07 -11.57 -10.58
C LEU A 232 0.09 -12.49 -11.81
N ASN A 233 1.23 -13.14 -12.11
CA ASN A 233 1.32 -14.11 -13.21
C ASN A 233 0.50 -15.38 -12.93
N HIS A 234 0.40 -15.79 -11.67
CA HIS A 234 -0.46 -16.90 -11.27
C HIS A 234 -1.95 -16.56 -11.47
N LEU A 235 -2.36 -15.36 -11.10
CA LEU A 235 -3.75 -14.90 -11.25
C LEU A 235 -4.12 -14.55 -12.70
N HIS A 236 -3.16 -14.06 -13.47
CA HIS A 236 -3.32 -13.60 -14.86
C HIS A 236 -2.21 -14.20 -15.73
N PRO A 237 -2.27 -15.49 -16.08
CA PRO A 237 -1.28 -16.10 -16.95
C PRO A 237 -1.17 -15.34 -18.28
N ARG A 238 0.05 -15.16 -18.77
CA ARG A 238 0.25 -14.63 -20.13
C ARG A 238 -0.07 -15.75 -21.11
N ALA A 239 -0.91 -15.42 -22.07
CA ALA A 239 -1.17 -16.30 -23.22
C ALA A 239 0.08 -16.45 -24.08
#